data_45b89a7a3571587fcfcadfae04a9f1bd
#
_entry.id   45b89a7a3571587fcfcadfae04a9f1bd
#
_cell.length_a   1.000
_cell.length_b   1.000
_cell.length_c   1.000
_cell.angle_alpha   90.00
_cell.angle_beta   90.00
_cell.angle_gamma   90.00
#
_symmetry.space_group_name_H-M   'P 1'
#
loop_
_entity.id
_entity.type
_entity.pdbx_description
1 polymer ?
#
loop_
_entity_poly.entity_id
_entity_poly.type
_entity_poly.pdbx_seq_one_letter_code
_entity_poly.pdbx_strand_id
1 'polypeptide(L)'
;MIIPYGVDGHIKKTADDWLAKEKKKSEKECVRFLFVGRLVYYKGVKNLLEAYSELVSKEPDLKEKMTLDIVGSGPLEKELHEYVRETGLQDRIFFHTKVTDAQLVEFYKKCDVFVLPSQRRSEAFGLVQIEAMIFGKPVINTNLPSGVPYVSQDGVTGLTVEPSDIEGLAQALKKMTIDKDCRTRMGKAARQRVEKEYTMEKMLQKTYDLYEKLVRGG
;
A
#
# COMPACT_ATOMS: atom_id res chain seq x y z
N MET A 1 5.78 -24.26 -9.48
CA MET A 1 4.47 -23.59 -9.37
C MET A 1 4.56 -22.58 -8.22
N ILE A 2 4.05 -21.36 -8.39
CA ILE A 2 4.00 -20.34 -7.33
C ILE A 2 2.57 -20.32 -6.78
N ILE A 3 2.43 -20.50 -5.45
CA ILE A 3 1.15 -20.37 -4.75
C ILE A 3 1.18 -19.06 -3.97
N PRO A 4 0.48 -18.01 -4.45
CA PRO A 4 0.43 -16.74 -3.75
C PRO A 4 -0.45 -16.84 -2.49
N TYR A 5 -0.15 -16.01 -1.50
CA TYR A 5 -1.01 -15.86 -0.32
C TYR A 5 -2.37 -15.26 -0.69
N GLY A 6 -3.41 -15.74 -0.01
CA GLY A 6 -4.76 -15.17 -0.11
C GLY A 6 -5.00 -14.09 0.95
N VAL A 7 -5.84 -13.10 0.62
CA VAL A 7 -6.35 -12.14 1.59
C VAL A 7 -7.20 -12.87 2.65
N ASP A 8 -7.09 -12.44 3.90
CA ASP A 8 -7.91 -12.96 4.99
C ASP A 8 -9.41 -12.81 4.69
N GLY A 9 -10.18 -13.88 4.96
CA GLY A 9 -11.61 -13.91 4.62
C GLY A 9 -12.44 -12.87 5.37
N HIS A 10 -12.04 -12.51 6.61
CA HIS A 10 -12.72 -11.45 7.37
C HIS A 10 -12.45 -10.07 6.77
N ILE A 11 -11.21 -9.78 6.36
CA ILE A 11 -10.84 -8.53 5.69
C ILE A 11 -11.60 -8.42 4.36
N LYS A 12 -11.64 -9.50 3.57
CA LYS A 12 -12.39 -9.53 2.30
C LYS A 12 -13.87 -9.23 2.52
N LYS A 13 -14.53 -9.93 3.43
CA LYS A 13 -15.95 -9.71 3.76
C LYS A 13 -16.19 -8.25 4.19
N THR A 14 -15.33 -7.72 5.04
CA THR A 14 -15.45 -6.33 5.51
C THR A 14 -15.31 -5.34 4.37
N ALA A 15 -14.43 -5.60 3.41
CA ALA A 15 -14.25 -4.77 2.21
C ALA A 15 -15.49 -4.84 1.31
N ASP A 16 -16.07 -6.04 1.11
CA ASP A 16 -17.28 -6.24 0.32
C ASP A 16 -18.48 -5.47 0.92
N ASP A 17 -18.69 -5.60 2.23
CA ASP A 17 -19.77 -4.94 2.98
C ASP A 17 -19.63 -3.41 2.95
N TRP A 18 -18.39 -2.91 3.03
CA TRP A 18 -18.12 -1.47 3.00
C TRP A 18 -18.36 -0.88 1.62
N LEU A 19 -17.84 -1.52 0.56
CA LEU A 19 -17.98 -1.02 -0.82
C LEU A 19 -19.43 -1.07 -1.30
N ALA A 20 -20.21 -2.06 -0.87
CA ALA A 20 -21.65 -2.12 -1.17
C ALA A 20 -22.43 -0.93 -0.58
N LYS A 21 -21.94 -0.33 0.51
CA LYS A 21 -22.56 0.80 1.22
C LYS A 21 -21.95 2.16 0.85
N GLU A 22 -20.78 2.16 0.19
CA GLU A 22 -20.10 3.41 -0.15
C GLU A 22 -20.87 4.17 -1.21
N LYS A 23 -21.56 5.25 -0.78
CA LYS A 23 -22.10 6.25 -1.70
C LYS A 23 -20.93 7.01 -2.32
N LYS A 24 -21.07 7.45 -3.60
CA LYS A 24 -20.03 8.26 -4.27
C LYS A 24 -19.43 9.28 -3.30
N LYS A 25 -18.13 9.15 -3.05
CA LYS A 25 -17.39 10.11 -2.22
C LYS A 25 -17.60 11.51 -2.78
N SER A 26 -17.95 12.47 -1.89
CA SER A 26 -17.81 13.89 -2.19
C SER A 26 -16.37 14.15 -2.68
N GLU A 27 -16.18 15.15 -3.50
CA GLU A 27 -14.85 15.54 -3.94
C GLU A 27 -13.98 15.83 -2.73
N LYS A 28 -13.05 14.93 -2.44
CA LYS A 28 -12.04 15.14 -1.42
C LYS A 28 -10.96 16.03 -2.01
N GLU A 29 -10.73 17.15 -1.38
CA GLU A 29 -9.65 18.06 -1.73
C GLU A 29 -8.25 17.50 -1.37
N CYS A 30 -8.17 16.54 -0.44
CA CYS A 30 -6.92 15.99 0.08
C CYS A 30 -6.83 14.47 -0.12
N VAL A 31 -5.73 14.01 -0.72
CA VAL A 31 -5.40 12.59 -0.95
C VAL A 31 -4.69 12.03 0.27
N ARG A 32 -5.19 10.92 0.79
CA ARG A 32 -4.63 10.23 1.96
C ARG A 32 -3.77 9.05 1.52
N PHE A 33 -2.48 9.15 1.76
CA PHE A 33 -1.54 8.04 1.62
C PHE A 33 -1.49 7.23 2.91
N LEU A 34 -1.28 5.93 2.78
CA LEU A 34 -1.16 5.01 3.90
C LEU A 34 0.06 4.10 3.74
N PHE A 35 0.88 4.05 4.77
CA PHE A 35 1.89 3.01 4.97
C PHE A 35 1.49 2.14 6.17
N VAL A 36 1.67 0.81 6.06
CA VAL A 36 1.46 -0.14 7.15
C VAL A 36 2.65 -1.08 7.24
N GLY A 37 3.30 -1.15 8.40
CA GLY A 37 4.40 -2.07 8.62
C GLY A 37 5.32 -1.69 9.78
N ARG A 38 6.30 -2.57 10.04
CA ARG A 38 7.34 -2.30 11.05
C ARG A 38 8.21 -1.12 10.62
N LEU A 39 8.53 -0.23 11.55
CA LEU A 39 9.42 0.91 11.31
C LEU A 39 10.89 0.46 11.40
N VAL A 40 11.33 -0.25 10.35
CA VAL A 40 12.69 -0.77 10.19
C VAL A 40 13.26 -0.34 8.85
N TYR A 41 14.60 -0.29 8.75
CA TYR A 41 15.32 0.24 7.60
C TYR A 41 14.79 -0.29 6.25
N TYR A 42 14.66 -1.61 6.10
CA TYR A 42 14.31 -2.21 4.81
C TYR A 42 12.88 -1.93 4.33
N LYS A 43 12.00 -1.46 5.21
CA LYS A 43 10.63 -1.04 4.86
C LYS A 43 10.56 0.33 4.16
N GLY A 44 11.66 1.10 4.17
CA GLY A 44 11.81 2.32 3.37
C GLY A 44 10.96 3.50 3.82
N VAL A 45 10.48 3.52 5.07
CA VAL A 45 9.66 4.64 5.56
C VAL A 45 10.43 5.96 5.52
N LYS A 46 11.74 5.94 5.81
CA LYS A 46 12.57 7.13 5.70
C LYS A 46 12.57 7.70 4.28
N ASN A 47 12.76 6.84 3.26
CA ASN A 47 12.69 7.25 1.86
C ASN A 47 11.32 7.83 1.49
N LEU A 48 10.24 7.28 2.06
CA LEU A 48 8.90 7.85 1.85
C LEU A 48 8.77 9.25 2.44
N LEU A 49 9.33 9.49 3.63
CA LEU A 49 9.36 10.82 4.23
C LEU A 49 10.22 11.81 3.43
N GLU A 50 11.38 11.35 2.96
CA GLU A 50 12.26 12.15 2.11
C GLU A 50 11.57 12.53 0.79
N ALA A 51 10.95 11.57 0.11
CA ALA A 51 10.20 11.81 -1.13
C ALA A 51 9.01 12.77 -0.92
N TYR A 52 8.28 12.62 0.20
CA TYR A 52 7.20 13.52 0.57
C TYR A 52 7.70 14.95 0.82
N SER A 53 8.76 15.08 1.61
CA SER A 53 9.38 16.38 1.94
C SER A 53 9.94 17.06 0.70
N GLU A 54 10.64 16.32 -0.17
CA GLU A 54 11.19 16.86 -1.43
C GLU A 54 10.07 17.35 -2.35
N LEU A 55 9.00 16.57 -2.50
CA LEU A 55 7.85 16.95 -3.32
C LEU A 55 7.21 18.25 -2.83
N VAL A 56 6.93 18.35 -1.53
CA VAL A 56 6.31 19.54 -0.93
C VAL A 56 7.24 20.75 -1.00
N SER A 57 8.55 20.55 -0.89
CA SER A 57 9.53 21.64 -1.04
C SER A 57 9.57 22.19 -2.47
N LYS A 58 9.50 21.31 -3.48
CA LYS A 58 9.49 21.69 -4.89
C LYS A 58 8.13 22.25 -5.34
N GLU A 59 7.04 21.74 -4.79
CA GLU A 59 5.67 22.09 -5.14
C GLU A 59 4.82 22.35 -3.89
N PRO A 60 4.97 23.51 -3.24
CA PRO A 60 4.31 23.84 -1.96
C PRO A 60 2.78 23.72 -1.99
N ASP A 61 2.15 23.95 -3.15
CA ASP A 61 0.70 23.83 -3.34
C ASP A 61 0.17 22.40 -3.13
N LEU A 62 1.06 21.38 -3.19
CA LEU A 62 0.69 20.00 -2.93
C LEU A 62 0.64 19.68 -1.44
N LYS A 63 1.25 20.49 -0.57
CA LYS A 63 1.24 20.27 0.88
C LYS A 63 -0.20 20.12 1.40
N GLU A 64 -1.09 21.01 0.97
CA GLU A 64 -2.49 21.01 1.43
C GLU A 64 -3.33 19.90 0.76
N LYS A 65 -2.85 19.33 -0.34
CA LYS A 65 -3.57 18.33 -1.14
C LYS A 65 -3.25 16.88 -0.77
N MET A 66 -2.34 16.65 0.18
CA MET A 66 -1.92 15.29 0.55
C MET A 66 -1.62 15.15 2.04
N THR A 67 -1.92 13.98 2.59
CA THR A 67 -1.55 13.56 3.94
C THR A 67 -0.99 12.15 3.91
N LEU A 68 -0.21 11.77 4.92
CA LEU A 68 0.37 10.45 5.07
C LEU A 68 0.10 9.91 6.47
N ASP A 69 -0.60 8.77 6.54
CA ASP A 69 -0.74 7.97 7.74
C ASP A 69 0.31 6.84 7.75
N ILE A 70 1.09 6.76 8.80
CA ILE A 70 2.11 5.73 9.03
C ILE A 70 1.64 4.86 10.21
N VAL A 71 1.22 3.64 9.91
CA VAL A 71 0.74 2.67 10.90
C VAL A 71 1.82 1.64 11.18
N GLY A 72 2.26 1.59 12.44
CA GLY A 72 3.23 0.62 12.92
C GLY A 72 4.19 1.18 13.94
N SER A 73 5.12 0.34 14.38
CA SER A 73 6.16 0.69 15.35
C SER A 73 7.48 0.02 14.99
N GLY A 74 8.57 0.48 15.56
CA GLY A 74 9.88 -0.12 15.35
C GLY A 74 11.04 0.76 15.79
N PRO A 75 12.28 0.26 15.67
CA PRO A 75 13.46 0.95 16.15
C PRO A 75 13.73 2.32 15.51
N LEU A 76 13.19 2.59 14.32
CA LEU A 76 13.33 3.88 13.64
C LEU A 76 12.29 4.94 14.08
N GLU A 77 11.35 4.60 14.95
CA GLU A 77 10.22 5.48 15.31
C GLU A 77 10.69 6.87 15.76
N LYS A 78 11.67 6.93 16.67
CA LYS A 78 12.22 8.21 17.17
C LYS A 78 12.84 9.04 16.05
N GLU A 79 13.68 8.43 15.22
CA GLU A 79 14.36 9.09 14.08
C GLU A 79 13.32 9.67 13.09
N LEU A 80 12.29 8.88 12.76
CA LEU A 80 11.26 9.30 11.82
C LEU A 80 10.41 10.46 12.35
N HIS A 81 10.08 10.45 13.64
CA HIS A 81 9.39 11.58 14.28
C HIS A 81 10.25 12.86 14.31
N GLU A 82 11.56 12.73 14.59
CA GLU A 82 12.49 13.85 14.55
C GLU A 82 12.58 14.43 13.14
N TYR A 83 12.69 13.60 12.12
CA TYR A 83 12.71 14.03 10.72
C TYR A 83 11.44 14.83 10.34
N VAL A 84 10.24 14.32 10.69
CA VAL A 84 8.98 15.01 10.39
C VAL A 84 8.89 16.36 11.11
N ARG A 85 9.43 16.46 12.33
CA ARG A 85 9.48 17.73 13.07
C ARG A 85 10.44 18.73 12.42
N GLU A 86 11.63 18.29 12.01
CA GLU A 86 12.66 19.13 11.39
C GLU A 86 12.21 19.67 10.02
N THR A 87 11.41 18.89 9.28
CA THR A 87 10.86 19.30 7.99
C THR A 87 9.55 20.09 8.07
N GLY A 88 9.00 20.30 9.28
CA GLY A 88 7.76 21.07 9.47
C GLY A 88 6.51 20.40 8.87
N LEU A 89 6.46 19.06 8.88
CA LEU A 89 5.39 18.28 8.26
C LEU A 89 4.45 17.59 9.27
N GLN A 90 4.47 18.02 10.55
CA GLN A 90 3.68 17.39 11.62
C GLN A 90 2.16 17.53 11.42
N ASP A 91 1.74 18.50 10.64
CA ASP A 91 0.35 18.76 10.26
C ASP A 91 -0.13 17.91 9.07
N ARG A 92 0.76 17.15 8.44
CA ARG A 92 0.50 16.36 7.23
C ARG A 92 0.87 14.87 7.36
N ILE A 93 1.77 14.52 8.25
CA ILE A 93 2.27 13.17 8.46
C ILE A 93 1.94 12.71 9.87
N PHE A 94 1.18 11.62 9.99
CA PHE A 94 0.63 11.12 11.24
C PHE A 94 1.13 9.69 11.52
N PHE A 95 1.67 9.47 12.72
CA PHE A 95 2.11 8.15 13.17
C PHE A 95 1.06 7.52 14.09
N HIS A 96 0.78 6.24 13.86
CA HIS A 96 -0.19 5.47 14.62
C HIS A 96 0.45 4.17 15.11
N THR A 97 0.64 4.07 16.41
CA THR A 97 1.16 2.88 17.09
C THR A 97 0.03 2.14 17.82
N LYS A 98 0.23 0.86 18.13
CA LYS A 98 -0.75 0.04 18.87
C LYS A 98 -2.15 0.03 18.25
N VAL A 99 -2.20 0.01 16.92
CA VAL A 99 -3.44 -0.06 16.15
C VAL A 99 -3.98 -1.49 16.21
N THR A 100 -5.26 -1.66 16.56
CA THR A 100 -5.95 -2.96 16.49
C THR A 100 -6.33 -3.31 15.05
N ASP A 101 -6.63 -4.58 14.77
CA ASP A 101 -7.05 -5.02 13.42
C ASP A 101 -8.29 -4.26 12.93
N ALA A 102 -9.26 -4.00 13.81
CA ALA A 102 -10.44 -3.22 13.47
C ALA A 102 -10.10 -1.75 13.10
N GLN A 103 -9.15 -1.15 13.81
CA GLN A 103 -8.66 0.19 13.49
C GLN A 103 -7.85 0.20 12.20
N LEU A 104 -7.04 -0.85 11.93
CA LEU A 104 -6.29 -0.99 10.69
C LEU A 104 -7.22 -1.04 9.48
N VAL A 105 -8.32 -1.76 9.57
CA VAL A 105 -9.37 -1.77 8.53
C VAL A 105 -9.90 -0.36 8.25
N GLU A 106 -10.09 0.48 9.28
CA GLU A 106 -10.53 1.86 9.07
C GLU A 106 -9.48 2.70 8.32
N PHE A 107 -8.17 2.46 8.52
CA PHE A 107 -7.12 3.10 7.70
C PHE A 107 -7.21 2.66 6.24
N TYR A 108 -7.38 1.36 5.94
CA TYR A 108 -7.58 0.90 4.56
C TYR A 108 -8.83 1.50 3.91
N LYS A 109 -9.94 1.64 4.64
CA LYS A 109 -11.16 2.30 4.12
C LYS A 109 -10.91 3.77 3.78
N LYS A 110 -10.21 4.49 4.65
CA LYS A 110 -10.05 5.96 4.57
C LYS A 110 -8.96 6.41 3.62
N CYS A 111 -7.90 5.61 3.42
CA CYS A 111 -6.84 6.00 2.50
C CYS A 111 -7.34 6.05 1.05
N ASP A 112 -6.60 6.77 0.22
CA ASP A 112 -6.84 6.85 -1.22
C ASP A 112 -5.76 6.09 -2.01
N VAL A 113 -4.54 5.99 -1.45
CA VAL A 113 -3.38 5.30 -2.03
C VAL A 113 -2.62 4.57 -0.92
N PHE A 114 -2.22 3.35 -1.17
CA PHE A 114 -1.33 2.59 -0.29
C PHE A 114 0.12 2.68 -0.79
N VAL A 115 1.10 2.79 0.12
CA VAL A 115 2.51 2.90 -0.24
C VAL A 115 3.33 1.82 0.47
N LEU A 116 4.08 1.03 -0.29
CA LEU A 116 5.01 0.00 0.20
C LEU A 116 6.41 0.27 -0.36
N PRO A 117 7.19 1.20 0.22
CA PRO A 117 8.47 1.67 -0.33
C PRO A 117 9.65 0.80 0.10
N SER A 118 9.44 -0.50 0.26
CA SER A 118 10.43 -1.44 0.76
C SER A 118 11.68 -1.48 -0.13
N GLN A 119 12.87 -1.60 0.48
CA GLN A 119 14.17 -1.45 -0.20
C GLN A 119 14.91 -2.78 -0.42
N ARG A 120 14.48 -3.85 0.21
CA ARG A 120 15.20 -5.14 0.22
C ARG A 120 14.28 -6.30 -0.10
N ARG A 121 14.87 -7.33 -0.73
CA ARG A 121 14.17 -8.59 -1.04
C ARG A 121 13.61 -9.33 0.19
N SER A 122 14.00 -8.92 1.40
CA SER A 122 13.37 -9.41 2.65
C SER A 122 11.89 -9.05 2.74
N GLU A 123 11.41 -8.07 1.96
CA GLU A 123 9.99 -7.93 1.66
C GLU A 123 9.62 -8.96 0.59
N ALA A 124 9.19 -10.13 1.05
CA ALA A 124 8.98 -11.26 0.14
C ALA A 124 7.75 -11.07 -0.76
N PHE A 125 6.64 -10.55 -0.21
CA PHE A 125 5.37 -10.48 -0.92
C PHE A 125 4.56 -9.21 -0.62
N GLY A 126 4.68 -8.67 0.59
CA GLY A 126 3.95 -7.47 1.00
C GLY A 126 2.44 -7.70 1.13
N LEU A 127 2.00 -8.61 2.02
CA LEU A 127 0.58 -8.94 2.22
C LEU A 127 -0.30 -7.71 2.45
N VAL A 128 0.22 -6.70 3.14
CA VAL A 128 -0.47 -5.43 3.40
C VAL A 128 -0.91 -4.70 2.13
N GLN A 129 -0.22 -4.91 0.99
CA GLN A 129 -0.71 -4.34 -0.29
C GLN A 129 -1.95 -5.07 -0.81
N ILE A 130 -2.06 -6.40 -0.60
CA ILE A 130 -3.27 -7.15 -0.96
C ILE A 130 -4.45 -6.69 -0.10
N GLU A 131 -4.19 -6.45 1.20
CA GLU A 131 -5.19 -5.92 2.12
C GLU A 131 -5.68 -4.53 1.69
N ALA A 132 -4.79 -3.64 1.25
CA ALA A 132 -5.21 -2.35 0.69
C ALA A 132 -5.96 -2.49 -0.64
N MET A 133 -5.45 -3.35 -1.54
CA MET A 133 -6.01 -3.58 -2.87
C MET A 133 -7.45 -4.12 -2.82
N ILE A 134 -7.81 -4.96 -1.82
CA ILE A 134 -9.19 -5.48 -1.69
C ILE A 134 -10.18 -4.37 -1.36
N PHE A 135 -9.74 -3.27 -0.72
CA PHE A 135 -10.51 -2.04 -0.53
C PHE A 135 -10.49 -1.11 -1.76
N GLY A 136 -10.00 -1.57 -2.91
CA GLY A 136 -9.93 -0.78 -4.13
C GLY A 136 -8.88 0.33 -4.09
N LYS A 137 -7.79 0.15 -3.30
CA LYS A 137 -6.73 1.15 -3.22
C LYS A 137 -5.61 0.83 -4.20
N PRO A 138 -5.21 1.79 -5.06
CA PRO A 138 -4.01 1.65 -5.87
C PRO A 138 -2.78 1.64 -4.96
N VAL A 139 -1.71 0.99 -5.41
CA VAL A 139 -0.49 0.81 -4.63
C VAL A 139 0.69 1.51 -5.30
N ILE A 140 1.50 2.23 -4.53
CA ILE A 140 2.85 2.59 -4.93
C ILE A 140 3.78 1.59 -4.24
N ASN A 141 4.54 0.82 -5.02
CA ASN A 141 5.52 -0.14 -4.50
C ASN A 141 6.88 0.00 -5.17
N THR A 142 7.81 -0.88 -4.83
CA THR A 142 9.16 -0.88 -5.37
C THR A 142 9.44 -2.12 -6.20
N ASN A 143 10.30 -1.96 -7.23
CA ASN A 143 10.76 -3.02 -8.14
C ASN A 143 11.79 -3.93 -7.45
N LEU A 144 11.34 -4.68 -6.45
CA LEU A 144 12.18 -5.63 -5.75
C LEU A 144 12.25 -6.97 -6.50
N PRO A 145 13.39 -7.70 -6.42
CA PRO A 145 13.48 -9.08 -6.91
C PRO A 145 12.75 -10.04 -5.94
N SER A 146 11.45 -9.83 -5.76
CA SER A 146 10.56 -10.55 -4.83
C SER A 146 9.13 -10.58 -5.37
N GLY A 147 8.16 -11.02 -4.59
CA GLY A 147 6.75 -11.01 -4.96
C GLY A 147 6.08 -9.63 -4.97
N VAL A 148 6.73 -8.59 -4.46
CA VAL A 148 6.13 -7.25 -4.32
C VAL A 148 5.62 -6.69 -5.65
N PRO A 149 6.42 -6.56 -6.74
CA PRO A 149 5.94 -6.03 -8.02
C PRO A 149 5.01 -7.00 -8.76
N TYR A 150 5.03 -8.28 -8.37
CA TYR A 150 4.08 -9.26 -8.91
C TYR A 150 2.67 -9.06 -8.35
N VAL A 151 2.54 -8.67 -7.09
CA VAL A 151 1.24 -8.42 -6.45
C VAL A 151 0.58 -7.20 -7.05
N SER A 152 1.23 -6.04 -7.01
CA SER A 152 0.71 -4.82 -7.65
C SER A 152 1.51 -4.50 -8.90
N GLN A 153 0.83 -4.51 -10.03
CA GLN A 153 1.42 -4.34 -11.36
C GLN A 153 1.52 -2.86 -11.74
N ASP A 154 2.71 -2.46 -12.19
CA ASP A 154 2.96 -1.10 -12.65
C ASP A 154 2.02 -0.67 -13.79
N GLY A 155 1.54 0.57 -13.70
CA GLY A 155 0.62 1.17 -14.68
C GLY A 155 -0.81 0.59 -14.66
N VAL A 156 -1.04 -0.56 -14.00
CA VAL A 156 -2.32 -1.29 -13.99
C VAL A 156 -3.02 -1.16 -12.64
N THR A 157 -2.40 -1.64 -11.57
CA THR A 157 -2.97 -1.65 -10.22
C THR A 157 -2.33 -0.63 -9.28
N GLY A 158 -1.33 0.07 -9.78
CA GLY A 158 -0.56 1.05 -9.06
C GLY A 158 0.66 1.52 -9.86
N LEU A 159 1.64 2.09 -9.16
CA LEU A 159 2.91 2.54 -9.72
C LEU A 159 4.06 1.79 -9.03
N THR A 160 5.06 1.40 -9.79
CA THR A 160 6.26 0.74 -9.28
C THR A 160 7.47 1.65 -9.53
N VAL A 161 8.25 1.90 -8.48
CA VAL A 161 9.48 2.72 -8.53
C VAL A 161 10.70 1.87 -8.18
N GLU A 162 11.90 2.31 -8.54
CA GLU A 162 13.11 1.61 -8.14
C GLU A 162 13.35 1.73 -6.62
N PRO A 163 13.92 0.69 -5.98
CA PRO A 163 14.26 0.76 -4.56
C PRO A 163 15.22 1.93 -4.28
N SER A 164 14.92 2.71 -3.25
CA SER A 164 15.72 3.90 -2.84
C SER A 164 15.72 5.06 -3.84
N ASP A 165 14.90 5.02 -4.87
CA ASP A 165 14.68 6.14 -5.78
C ASP A 165 13.70 7.16 -5.15
N ILE A 166 14.26 8.16 -4.47
CA ILE A 166 13.49 9.22 -3.79
C ILE A 166 12.71 10.06 -4.80
N GLU A 167 13.35 10.42 -5.91
CA GLU A 167 12.72 11.25 -6.94
C GLU A 167 11.58 10.49 -7.64
N GLY A 168 11.79 9.24 -8.03
CA GLY A 168 10.75 8.39 -8.61
C GLY A 168 9.57 8.19 -7.67
N LEU A 169 9.84 8.02 -6.36
CA LEU A 169 8.80 7.92 -5.35
C LEU A 169 8.03 9.24 -5.20
N ALA A 170 8.72 10.40 -5.20
CA ALA A 170 8.09 11.72 -5.18
C ALA A 170 7.20 11.96 -6.41
N GLN A 171 7.65 11.57 -7.60
CA GLN A 171 6.84 11.66 -8.83
C GLN A 171 5.61 10.73 -8.78
N ALA A 172 5.74 9.54 -8.21
CA ALA A 172 4.61 8.62 -8.02
C ALA A 172 3.58 9.21 -7.03
N LEU A 173 4.03 9.79 -5.91
CA LEU A 173 3.18 10.50 -4.96
C LEU A 173 2.46 11.67 -5.63
N LYS A 174 3.19 12.51 -6.40
CA LYS A 174 2.62 13.62 -7.17
C LYS A 174 1.53 13.14 -8.12
N LYS A 175 1.84 12.16 -8.96
CA LYS A 175 0.88 11.61 -9.93
C LYS A 175 -0.38 11.11 -9.23
N MET A 176 -0.23 10.36 -8.15
CA MET A 176 -1.36 9.88 -7.36
C MET A 176 -2.11 11.01 -6.65
N THR A 177 -1.50 12.15 -6.39
CA THR A 177 -2.17 13.32 -5.78
C THR A 177 -3.03 14.06 -6.80
N ILE A 178 -2.53 14.29 -8.00
CA ILE A 178 -3.20 15.16 -8.99
C ILE A 178 -4.15 14.42 -9.94
N ASP A 179 -3.89 13.14 -10.23
CA ASP A 179 -4.63 12.35 -11.22
C ASP A 179 -5.67 11.43 -10.55
N LYS A 180 -6.86 11.98 -10.30
CA LYS A 180 -8.00 11.26 -9.70
C LYS A 180 -8.46 10.08 -10.56
N ASP A 181 -8.48 10.25 -11.88
CA ASP A 181 -8.94 9.21 -12.80
C ASP A 181 -7.98 8.02 -12.82
N CYS A 182 -6.68 8.31 -12.79
CA CYS A 182 -5.65 7.29 -12.65
C CYS A 182 -5.82 6.49 -11.34
N ARG A 183 -5.99 7.17 -10.19
CA ARG A 183 -6.24 6.52 -8.91
C ARG A 183 -7.47 5.62 -8.95
N THR A 184 -8.57 6.14 -9.48
CA THR A 184 -9.85 5.40 -9.55
C THR A 184 -9.73 4.17 -10.44
N ARG A 185 -9.14 4.30 -11.62
CA ARG A 185 -8.92 3.21 -12.56
C ARG A 185 -8.01 2.13 -11.96
N MET A 186 -6.87 2.54 -11.39
CA MET A 186 -5.91 1.61 -10.79
C MET A 186 -6.48 0.93 -9.53
N GLY A 187 -7.22 1.64 -8.70
CA GLY A 187 -7.88 1.07 -7.52
C GLY A 187 -8.91 0.01 -7.89
N LYS A 188 -9.71 0.25 -8.94
CA LYS A 188 -10.66 -0.75 -9.47
C LYS A 188 -9.92 -1.99 -9.97
N ALA A 189 -8.85 -1.81 -10.73
CA ALA A 189 -8.04 -2.91 -11.24
C ALA A 189 -7.34 -3.68 -10.10
N ALA A 190 -6.87 -2.98 -9.06
CA ALA A 190 -6.26 -3.57 -7.87
C ALA A 190 -7.23 -4.53 -7.18
N ARG A 191 -8.48 -4.09 -6.92
CA ARG A 191 -9.51 -4.94 -6.35
C ARG A 191 -9.81 -6.17 -7.21
N GLN A 192 -10.06 -5.97 -8.50
CA GLN A 192 -10.34 -7.07 -9.43
C GLN A 192 -9.21 -8.11 -9.45
N ARG A 193 -7.95 -7.65 -9.36
CA ARG A 193 -6.80 -8.55 -9.30
C ARG A 193 -6.80 -9.39 -8.01
N VAL A 194 -7.10 -8.80 -6.85
CA VAL A 194 -7.19 -9.55 -5.58
C VAL A 194 -8.30 -10.58 -5.66
N GLU A 195 -9.49 -10.21 -6.11
CA GLU A 195 -10.63 -11.13 -6.26
C GLU A 195 -10.31 -12.30 -7.22
N LYS A 196 -9.51 -12.04 -8.25
CA LYS A 196 -9.13 -13.04 -9.23
C LYS A 196 -7.99 -13.95 -8.79
N GLU A 197 -6.96 -13.42 -8.09
CA GLU A 197 -5.70 -14.14 -7.90
C GLU A 197 -5.32 -14.39 -6.43
N TYR A 198 -5.82 -13.57 -5.49
CA TYR A 198 -5.33 -13.52 -4.10
C TYR A 198 -6.42 -13.76 -3.06
N THR A 199 -7.41 -14.60 -3.35
CA THR A 199 -8.37 -15.02 -2.33
C THR A 199 -7.86 -16.28 -1.60
N MET A 200 -8.35 -16.49 -0.37
CA MET A 200 -8.02 -17.67 0.42
C MET A 200 -8.42 -18.96 -0.32
N GLU A 201 -9.59 -18.95 -0.97
CA GLU A 201 -10.08 -20.10 -1.74
C GLU A 201 -9.13 -20.44 -2.89
N LYS A 202 -8.60 -19.42 -3.60
CA LYS A 202 -7.61 -19.62 -4.68
C LYS A 202 -6.29 -20.19 -4.16
N MET A 203 -5.82 -19.70 -3.02
CA MET A 203 -4.61 -20.22 -2.36
C MET A 203 -4.80 -21.69 -1.98
N LEU A 204 -5.90 -22.02 -1.33
CA LEU A 204 -6.22 -23.40 -0.91
C LEU A 204 -6.37 -24.33 -2.11
N GLN A 205 -7.09 -23.91 -3.16
CA GLN A 205 -7.26 -24.71 -4.38
C GLN A 205 -5.90 -25.03 -5.04
N LYS A 206 -5.05 -24.01 -5.25
CA LYS A 206 -3.71 -24.20 -5.82
C LYS A 206 -2.83 -25.10 -4.95
N THR A 207 -2.98 -25.04 -3.64
CA THR A 207 -2.27 -25.91 -2.70
C THR A 207 -2.75 -27.35 -2.84
N TYR A 208 -4.06 -27.57 -2.88
CA TYR A 208 -4.67 -28.89 -3.07
C TYR A 208 -4.24 -29.52 -4.40
N ASP A 209 -4.35 -28.76 -5.50
CA ASP A 209 -3.95 -29.22 -6.84
C ASP A 209 -2.46 -29.63 -6.88
N LEU A 210 -1.60 -28.90 -6.13
CA LEU A 210 -0.19 -29.29 -6.02
C LEU A 210 -0.01 -30.62 -5.29
N TYR A 211 -0.70 -30.83 -4.16
CA TYR A 211 -0.63 -32.08 -3.43
C TYR A 211 -1.15 -33.25 -4.26
N GLU A 212 -2.31 -33.10 -4.93
CA GLU A 212 -2.82 -34.14 -5.82
C GLU A 212 -1.83 -34.52 -6.91
N LYS A 213 -1.21 -33.52 -7.54
CA LYS A 213 -0.20 -33.75 -8.57
C LYS A 213 1.01 -34.52 -8.06
N LEU A 214 1.49 -34.21 -6.84
CA LEU A 214 2.63 -34.89 -6.24
C LEU A 214 2.28 -36.34 -5.84
N VAL A 215 1.08 -36.60 -5.37
CA VAL A 215 0.63 -37.95 -4.97
C VAL A 215 0.38 -38.84 -6.19
N ARG A 216 -0.17 -38.29 -7.28
CA ARG A 216 -0.46 -39.05 -8.52
C ARG A 216 0.74 -39.20 -9.46
N GLY A 217 1.76 -38.38 -9.31
CA GLY A 217 2.95 -38.37 -10.16
C GLY A 217 4.18 -39.06 -9.58
N GLY A 218 4.04 -39.71 -8.41
CA GLY A 218 4.97 -40.68 -7.81
C GLY A 218 4.45 -42.12 -8.06
#